data_5e0da88e1581617436d479bae330c083
#
_entry.id   5e0da88e1581617436d479bae330c083
#
_cell.length_a   1.000
_cell.length_b   1.000
_cell.length_c   1.000
_cell.angle_alpha   90.00
_cell.angle_beta   90.00
_cell.angle_gamma   90.00
#
_symmetry.space_group_name_H-M   'P 1'
#
loop_
_entity.id
_entity.type
_entity.pdbx_description
1 polymer ?
#
loop_
_entity_poly.entity_id
_entity_poly.type
_entity_poly.pdbx_seq_one_letter_code
_entity_poly.pdbx_strand_id
1 'polypeptide(L)'
;MAKQIAYGEEARKALQAGIDQLADTVKITLGPKGRNVVLDKKYGAPLITNDGVTIAKDIELEDAFQNMGAQLVKEVATKTNDAAGDGTTTATLLAQALVREGMKNVTAGANPMIVKKGMQKAVDAAVASIVEQSQKVSGSEDIARVATISSGDETIGKLIAEAMEKVSADGVITLEESKTAETYSEVVEGMQFDRGYITPYMVTDTEKMEAVIDDAYILITDKKISSIQEILPLLEEIVKAGKKLVIIAEDIEGEALSTIIVNKLRGTFTCVGVKAPGFGDRRKEMLRDIAILTGGEVISEELGLELSAATMAQLGHAKQVKVTKENTIIVDGAGNSDDIKERIAQIRSQIETTTSDYDREKLQERLAKLAGGVAVIKVGAATEVEMKEKKLRIEDALAATKAAVEEGIVAGGGVALLNATDAVAKLIDSVEGDEKTGVRIVLKALEEPVRQIAANGGLEGSVIIDTIRRSGKAGYGFDAYKEEYCDMIPAGIVDPTKVTRSALQNAASIAGMVLTTESLVADKKEPTPPAPPMGDPTGGMGGMY
;
A
#
# COMPACT_ATOMS: atom_id res chain seq x y z
N MET A 1 31.28 10.67 -12.57
CA MET A 1 31.44 10.97 -11.12
C MET A 1 32.40 9.97 -10.51
N ALA A 2 33.28 10.42 -9.62
CA ALA A 2 34.18 9.51 -8.89
C ALA A 2 33.36 8.69 -7.87
N LYS A 3 33.78 7.44 -7.63
CA LYS A 3 33.16 6.56 -6.63
C LYS A 3 33.98 6.55 -5.35
N GLN A 4 33.30 6.46 -4.24
CA GLN A 4 33.87 6.08 -2.94
C GLN A 4 33.48 4.64 -2.62
N ILE A 5 34.37 3.88 -2.01
CA ILE A 5 34.18 2.46 -1.78
C ILE A 5 34.53 2.15 -0.33
N ALA A 6 33.68 1.45 0.39
CA ALA A 6 33.92 0.89 1.71
C ALA A 6 33.92 -0.65 1.65
N TYR A 7 34.73 -1.29 2.48
CA TYR A 7 34.88 -2.74 2.51
C TYR A 7 34.76 -3.30 3.92
N GLY A 8 34.43 -4.59 3.99
CA GLY A 8 34.52 -5.40 5.21
C GLY A 8 33.70 -4.83 6.36
N GLU A 9 34.36 -4.68 7.50
CA GLU A 9 33.74 -4.22 8.75
C GLU A 9 33.21 -2.78 8.65
N GLU A 10 33.92 -1.88 7.95
CA GLU A 10 33.48 -0.49 7.76
C GLU A 10 32.17 -0.45 6.96
N ALA A 11 32.07 -1.20 5.87
CA ALA A 11 30.86 -1.30 5.07
C ALA A 11 29.68 -1.85 5.88
N ARG A 12 29.91 -2.92 6.65
CA ARG A 12 28.87 -3.54 7.49
C ARG A 12 28.39 -2.61 8.61
N LYS A 13 29.29 -1.89 9.27
CA LYS A 13 28.94 -0.91 10.31
C LYS A 13 28.13 0.25 9.76
N ALA A 14 28.49 0.76 8.57
CA ALA A 14 27.75 1.84 7.94
C ALA A 14 26.33 1.40 7.56
N LEU A 15 26.16 0.22 6.94
CA LEU A 15 24.84 -0.34 6.64
C LEU A 15 23.99 -0.49 7.91
N GLN A 16 24.55 -1.11 8.95
CA GLN A 16 23.84 -1.32 10.22
C GLN A 16 23.42 0.00 10.86
N ALA A 17 24.30 1.01 10.88
CA ALA A 17 23.98 2.31 11.42
C ALA A 17 22.79 2.98 10.69
N GLY A 18 22.74 2.88 9.37
CA GLY A 18 21.60 3.40 8.59
C GLY A 18 20.31 2.64 8.85
N ILE A 19 20.37 1.31 8.91
CA ILE A 19 19.25 0.45 9.27
C ILE A 19 18.72 0.82 10.66
N ASP A 20 19.63 0.99 11.61
CA ASP A 20 19.27 1.32 12.99
C ASP A 20 18.61 2.69 13.11
N GLN A 21 19.12 3.72 12.43
CA GLN A 21 18.52 5.06 12.46
C GLN A 21 17.08 5.04 11.92
N LEU A 22 16.83 4.38 10.79
CA LEU A 22 15.49 4.28 10.25
C LEU A 22 14.56 3.46 11.16
N ALA A 23 15.00 2.26 11.54
CA ALA A 23 14.16 1.35 12.32
C ALA A 23 13.88 1.88 13.73
N ASP A 24 14.84 2.53 14.38
CA ASP A 24 14.65 3.16 15.69
C ASP A 24 13.64 4.32 15.64
N THR A 25 13.55 5.02 14.51
CA THR A 25 12.54 6.05 14.28
C THR A 25 11.15 5.45 14.06
N VAL A 26 11.04 4.34 13.32
CA VAL A 26 9.75 3.70 12.99
C VAL A 26 9.19 2.90 14.16
N LYS A 27 10.01 2.09 14.87
CA LYS A 27 9.52 1.12 15.87
C LYS A 27 8.83 1.73 17.10
N ILE A 28 9.03 3.04 17.37
CA ILE A 28 8.34 3.74 18.45
C ILE A 28 6.84 3.87 18.24
N THR A 29 6.36 3.65 17.01
CA THR A 29 4.94 3.70 16.67
C THR A 29 4.20 2.39 16.94
N LEU A 30 4.92 1.29 17.24
CA LEU A 30 4.36 -0.05 17.34
C LEU A 30 3.52 -0.24 18.60
N GLY A 31 2.33 -0.82 18.43
CA GLY A 31 1.44 -1.24 19.51
C GLY A 31 0.56 -0.13 20.08
N PRO A 32 -0.32 -0.46 21.04
CA PRO A 32 -1.37 0.45 21.52
C PRO A 32 -0.83 1.66 22.31
N LYS A 33 0.41 1.60 22.78
CA LYS A 33 1.12 2.71 23.44
C LYS A 33 2.22 3.30 22.54
N GLY A 34 2.19 2.98 21.24
CA GLY A 34 3.03 3.61 20.23
C GLY A 34 2.78 5.10 20.13
N ARG A 35 3.80 5.84 19.66
CA ARG A 35 3.76 7.31 19.55
C ARG A 35 3.94 7.74 18.12
N ASN A 36 3.46 8.93 17.81
CA ASN A 36 3.59 9.51 16.50
C ASN A 36 5.00 10.06 16.25
N VAL A 37 5.37 10.11 14.97
CA VAL A 37 6.55 10.81 14.46
C VAL A 37 6.10 12.06 13.74
N VAL A 38 6.87 13.14 13.87
CA VAL A 38 6.65 14.40 13.16
C VAL A 38 7.63 14.47 12.00
N LEU A 39 7.10 14.58 10.77
CA LEU A 39 7.89 14.69 9.55
C LEU A 39 7.83 16.14 9.06
N ASP A 40 9.00 16.73 8.81
CA ASP A 40 9.10 18.06 8.22
C ASP A 40 8.67 18.01 6.75
N LYS A 41 7.95 19.03 6.32
CA LYS A 41 7.55 19.17 4.91
C LYS A 41 8.06 20.50 4.38
N LYS A 42 8.67 20.47 3.19
CA LYS A 42 9.19 21.67 2.53
C LYS A 42 8.13 22.76 2.32
N TYR A 43 6.87 22.33 2.18
CA TYR A 43 5.72 23.21 2.01
C TYR A 43 4.56 22.71 2.86
N GLY A 44 3.87 23.63 3.55
CA GLY A 44 2.72 23.32 4.40
C GLY A 44 3.08 23.02 5.85
N ALA A 45 2.16 22.43 6.58
CA ALA A 45 2.37 22.00 7.96
C ALA A 45 3.15 20.69 8.03
N PRO A 46 3.94 20.45 9.11
CA PRO A 46 4.54 19.15 9.36
C PRO A 46 3.49 18.04 9.39
N LEU A 47 3.85 16.86 8.90
CA LEU A 47 2.99 15.69 8.96
C LEU A 47 3.24 14.95 10.28
N ILE A 48 2.16 14.70 11.03
CA ILE A 48 2.19 13.85 12.23
C ILE A 48 1.58 12.51 11.83
N THR A 49 2.33 11.43 12.03
CA THR A 49 1.87 10.09 11.63
C THR A 49 2.50 8.99 12.49
N ASN A 50 1.85 7.85 12.59
CA ASN A 50 2.35 6.59 13.12
C ASN A 50 2.51 5.51 12.04
N ASP A 51 2.17 5.81 10.79
CA ASP A 51 2.33 4.88 9.68
C ASP A 51 3.81 4.66 9.35
N GLY A 52 4.24 3.40 9.49
CA GLY A 52 5.64 3.00 9.33
C GLY A 52 6.18 3.21 7.92
N VAL A 53 5.39 2.99 6.87
CA VAL A 53 5.85 3.17 5.47
C VAL A 53 6.01 4.65 5.13
N THR A 54 5.11 5.50 5.58
CA THR A 54 5.20 6.97 5.39
C THR A 54 6.44 7.52 6.07
N ILE A 55 6.71 7.09 7.31
CA ILE A 55 7.91 7.49 8.05
C ILE A 55 9.18 7.00 7.31
N ALA A 56 9.21 5.72 6.93
CA ALA A 56 10.37 5.14 6.26
C ALA A 56 10.66 5.80 4.91
N LYS A 57 9.64 6.17 4.14
CA LYS A 57 9.79 6.85 2.83
C LYS A 57 10.39 8.25 2.96
N ASP A 58 10.13 8.95 4.06
CA ASP A 58 10.59 10.33 4.28
C ASP A 58 12.05 10.39 4.78
N ILE A 59 12.58 9.28 5.33
CA ILE A 59 13.95 9.25 5.87
C ILE A 59 14.99 9.17 4.76
N GLU A 60 15.89 10.15 4.74
CA GLU A 60 17.08 10.19 3.92
C GLU A 60 18.27 10.65 4.77
N LEU A 61 19.37 9.88 4.77
CA LEU A 61 20.53 10.15 5.59
C LEU A 61 21.62 10.88 4.81
N GLU A 62 22.35 11.77 5.49
CA GLU A 62 23.41 12.57 4.88
C GLU A 62 24.60 11.73 4.42
N ASP A 63 25.00 10.72 5.21
CA ASP A 63 26.05 9.78 4.86
C ASP A 63 25.57 8.77 3.82
N ALA A 64 26.23 8.72 2.67
CA ALA A 64 25.82 7.90 1.54
C ALA A 64 25.81 6.39 1.84
N PHE A 65 26.75 5.89 2.67
CA PHE A 65 26.81 4.47 3.02
C PHE A 65 25.75 4.09 4.06
N GLN A 66 25.53 4.95 5.05
CA GLN A 66 24.42 4.75 6.01
C GLN A 66 23.07 4.86 5.30
N ASN A 67 22.93 5.80 4.36
CA ASN A 67 21.71 5.94 3.58
C ASN A 67 21.38 4.67 2.76
N MET A 68 22.39 3.95 2.24
CA MET A 68 22.15 2.65 1.61
C MET A 68 21.48 1.66 2.57
N GLY A 69 21.91 1.60 3.83
CA GLY A 69 21.29 0.78 4.87
C GLY A 69 19.84 1.19 5.13
N ALA A 70 19.57 2.47 5.27
CA ALA A 70 18.22 3.01 5.44
C ALA A 70 17.34 2.67 4.23
N GLN A 71 17.81 2.84 2.99
CA GLN A 71 17.06 2.53 1.78
C GLN A 71 16.70 1.04 1.66
N LEU A 72 17.58 0.12 2.11
CA LEU A 72 17.28 -1.32 2.12
C LEU A 72 16.11 -1.65 3.08
N VAL A 73 16.05 -1.02 4.25
CA VAL A 73 14.92 -1.23 5.19
C VAL A 73 13.66 -0.48 4.72
N LYS A 74 13.81 0.67 4.08
CA LYS A 74 12.71 1.33 3.39
C LYS A 74 12.05 0.42 2.34
N GLU A 75 12.84 -0.37 1.61
CA GLU A 75 12.32 -1.38 0.68
C GLU A 75 11.51 -2.46 1.40
N VAL A 76 11.93 -2.91 2.60
CA VAL A 76 11.16 -3.85 3.44
C VAL A 76 9.78 -3.29 3.77
N ALA A 77 9.71 -2.03 4.25
CA ALA A 77 8.45 -1.38 4.58
C ALA A 77 7.55 -1.24 3.34
N THR A 78 8.11 -0.77 2.22
CA THR A 78 7.38 -0.59 0.97
C THR A 78 6.83 -1.89 0.43
N LYS A 79 7.63 -2.97 0.37
CA LYS A 79 7.18 -4.28 -0.11
C LYS A 79 6.13 -4.92 0.78
N THR A 80 6.20 -4.69 2.09
CA THR A 80 5.19 -5.18 3.03
C THR A 80 3.88 -4.42 2.83
N ASN A 81 3.95 -3.11 2.64
CA ASN A 81 2.79 -2.29 2.28
C ASN A 81 2.15 -2.74 0.96
N ASP A 82 2.95 -2.95 -0.09
CA ASP A 82 2.46 -3.41 -1.40
C ASP A 82 1.76 -4.78 -1.32
N ALA A 83 2.26 -5.69 -0.47
CA ALA A 83 1.73 -7.05 -0.34
C ALA A 83 0.50 -7.15 0.56
N ALA A 84 0.47 -6.42 1.67
CA ALA A 84 -0.50 -6.60 2.73
C ALA A 84 -1.17 -5.29 3.22
N GLY A 85 -0.65 -4.13 2.81
CA GLY A 85 -1.18 -2.81 3.15
C GLY A 85 -1.03 -2.39 4.62
N ASP A 86 -0.45 -3.25 5.45
CA ASP A 86 -0.20 -3.02 6.88
C ASP A 86 1.05 -3.80 7.33
N GLY A 87 1.46 -3.68 8.62
CA GLY A 87 2.59 -4.41 9.21
C GLY A 87 3.97 -3.85 8.85
N THR A 88 4.05 -2.67 8.29
CA THR A 88 5.28 -2.02 7.84
C THR A 88 6.25 -1.74 8.98
N THR A 89 5.75 -1.35 10.15
CA THR A 89 6.52 -1.16 11.39
C THR A 89 7.09 -2.48 11.90
N THR A 90 6.29 -3.54 11.92
CA THR A 90 6.72 -4.89 12.34
C THR A 90 7.80 -5.43 11.41
N ALA A 91 7.63 -5.27 10.10
CA ALA A 91 8.62 -5.69 9.10
C ALA A 91 9.96 -4.96 9.26
N THR A 92 9.92 -3.66 9.48
CA THR A 92 11.10 -2.82 9.75
C THR A 92 11.84 -3.26 11.01
N LEU A 93 11.11 -3.52 12.09
CA LEU A 93 11.67 -4.00 13.36
C LEU A 93 12.30 -5.39 13.20
N LEU A 94 11.63 -6.32 12.52
CA LEU A 94 12.15 -7.66 12.26
C LEU A 94 13.42 -7.61 11.40
N ALA A 95 13.47 -6.75 10.39
CA ALA A 95 14.68 -6.55 9.57
C ALA A 95 15.85 -6.05 10.41
N GLN A 96 15.63 -5.06 11.29
CA GLN A 96 16.64 -4.58 12.23
C GLN A 96 17.13 -5.71 13.15
N ALA A 97 16.22 -6.46 13.74
CA ALA A 97 16.55 -7.55 14.66
C ALA A 97 17.39 -8.64 13.97
N LEU A 98 16.98 -9.08 12.78
CA LEU A 98 17.69 -10.07 11.99
C LEU A 98 19.10 -9.59 11.59
N VAL A 99 19.22 -8.33 11.17
CA VAL A 99 20.53 -7.75 10.82
C VAL A 99 21.42 -7.61 12.06
N ARG A 100 20.91 -7.06 13.16
CA ARG A 100 21.69 -6.89 14.41
C ARG A 100 22.23 -8.22 14.93
N GLU A 101 21.39 -9.25 15.00
CA GLU A 101 21.83 -10.58 15.47
C GLU A 101 22.72 -11.28 14.44
N GLY A 102 22.41 -11.15 13.15
CA GLY A 102 23.24 -11.68 12.08
C GLY A 102 24.64 -11.08 12.03
N MET A 103 24.75 -9.76 12.11
CA MET A 103 26.05 -9.06 12.09
C MET A 103 26.96 -9.45 13.24
N LYS A 104 26.43 -9.69 14.46
CA LYS A 104 27.23 -10.21 15.59
C LYS A 104 27.93 -11.51 15.24
N ASN A 105 27.20 -12.42 14.61
CA ASN A 105 27.70 -13.75 14.25
C ASN A 105 28.66 -13.71 13.04
N VAL A 106 28.35 -12.89 12.01
CA VAL A 106 29.24 -12.70 10.85
C VAL A 106 30.57 -12.05 11.27
N THR A 107 30.51 -11.05 12.14
CA THR A 107 31.73 -10.42 12.71
C THR A 107 32.54 -11.41 13.55
N ALA A 108 31.87 -12.37 14.20
CA ALA A 108 32.54 -13.46 14.93
C ALA A 108 33.13 -14.58 14.03
N GLY A 109 32.98 -14.46 12.71
CA GLY A 109 33.58 -15.36 11.73
C GLY A 109 32.63 -16.42 11.12
N ALA A 110 31.32 -16.33 11.39
CA ALA A 110 30.35 -17.22 10.73
C ALA A 110 30.27 -16.90 9.23
N ASN A 111 30.13 -17.96 8.41
CA ASN A 111 29.97 -17.80 6.96
C ASN A 111 28.59 -17.26 6.60
N PRO A 112 28.50 -16.02 6.09
CA PRO A 112 27.21 -15.36 5.86
C PRO A 112 26.32 -16.08 4.85
N MET A 113 26.91 -16.79 3.87
CA MET A 113 26.16 -17.56 2.88
C MET A 113 25.48 -18.79 3.48
N ILE A 114 26.12 -19.42 4.48
CA ILE A 114 25.56 -20.58 5.20
C ILE A 114 24.55 -20.10 6.24
N VAL A 115 24.85 -19.02 6.97
CA VAL A 115 23.91 -18.36 7.89
C VAL A 115 22.61 -18.01 7.16
N LYS A 116 22.67 -17.40 5.98
CA LYS A 116 21.50 -17.06 5.15
C LYS A 116 20.63 -18.29 4.83
N LYS A 117 21.24 -19.46 4.53
CA LYS A 117 20.50 -20.70 4.30
C LYS A 117 19.75 -21.16 5.56
N GLY A 118 20.39 -21.08 6.73
CA GLY A 118 19.77 -21.41 8.01
C GLY A 118 18.61 -20.45 8.33
N MET A 119 18.80 -19.15 8.09
CA MET A 119 17.74 -18.16 8.24
C MET A 119 16.55 -18.47 7.33
N GLN A 120 16.78 -18.82 6.05
CA GLN A 120 15.69 -19.14 5.13
C GLN A 120 14.86 -20.34 5.61
N LYS A 121 15.52 -21.45 6.02
CA LYS A 121 14.82 -22.61 6.59
C LYS A 121 13.98 -22.26 7.82
N ALA A 122 14.53 -21.42 8.68
CA ALA A 122 13.83 -20.98 9.88
C ALA A 122 12.61 -20.11 9.56
N VAL A 123 12.74 -19.21 8.58
CA VAL A 123 11.63 -18.36 8.11
C VAL A 123 10.54 -19.20 7.48
N ASP A 124 10.89 -20.18 6.63
CA ASP A 124 9.92 -21.07 5.99
C ASP A 124 9.13 -21.87 7.05
N ALA A 125 9.80 -22.36 8.09
CA ALA A 125 9.14 -23.05 9.20
C ALA A 125 8.26 -22.12 10.05
N ALA A 126 8.72 -20.90 10.30
CA ALA A 126 7.94 -19.91 11.03
C ALA A 126 6.68 -19.51 10.25
N VAL A 127 6.81 -19.27 8.95
CA VAL A 127 5.67 -18.93 8.06
C VAL A 127 4.68 -20.08 8.01
N ALA A 128 5.13 -21.33 7.86
CA ALA A 128 4.25 -22.49 7.90
C ALA A 128 3.47 -22.57 9.22
N SER A 129 4.15 -22.34 10.35
CA SER A 129 3.50 -22.32 11.67
C SER A 129 2.50 -21.17 11.82
N ILE A 130 2.80 -19.97 11.29
CA ILE A 130 1.86 -18.83 11.32
C ILE A 130 0.61 -19.14 10.49
N VAL A 131 0.77 -19.74 9.31
CA VAL A 131 -0.35 -20.15 8.45
C VAL A 131 -1.19 -21.24 9.11
N GLU A 132 -0.56 -22.19 9.80
CA GLU A 132 -1.26 -23.25 10.55
C GLU A 132 -2.10 -22.68 11.72
N GLN A 133 -1.65 -21.61 12.37
CA GLN A 133 -2.37 -20.92 13.44
C GLN A 133 -3.55 -20.08 12.93
N SER A 134 -3.65 -19.86 11.62
CA SER A 134 -4.65 -18.97 11.04
C SER A 134 -6.07 -19.47 11.23
N GLN A 135 -6.96 -18.57 11.61
CA GLN A 135 -8.41 -18.79 11.72
C GLN A 135 -9.12 -17.94 10.67
N LYS A 136 -10.11 -18.52 9.99
CA LYS A 136 -10.91 -17.77 9.01
C LYS A 136 -11.75 -16.70 9.70
N VAL A 137 -11.81 -15.53 9.10
CA VAL A 137 -12.70 -14.45 9.51
C VAL A 137 -14.16 -14.91 9.36
N SER A 138 -14.95 -14.81 10.42
CA SER A 138 -16.36 -15.22 10.45
C SER A 138 -17.25 -14.02 10.80
N GLY A 139 -17.70 -13.29 9.77
CA GLY A 139 -18.69 -12.24 9.92
C GLY A 139 -18.14 -10.86 10.29
N SER A 140 -19.07 -9.93 10.47
CA SER A 140 -18.80 -8.49 10.66
C SER A 140 -18.05 -8.18 11.97
N GLU A 141 -18.22 -9.01 13.00
CA GLU A 141 -17.56 -8.81 14.31
C GLU A 141 -16.03 -9.00 14.22
N ASP A 142 -15.57 -10.04 13.53
CA ASP A 142 -14.13 -10.26 13.36
C ASP A 142 -13.51 -9.17 12.46
N ILE A 143 -14.24 -8.72 11.44
CA ILE A 143 -13.85 -7.59 10.60
C ILE A 143 -13.67 -6.31 11.46
N ALA A 144 -14.66 -6.03 12.33
CA ALA A 144 -14.59 -4.88 13.23
C ALA A 144 -13.39 -4.98 14.19
N ARG A 145 -13.06 -6.18 14.70
CA ARG A 145 -11.90 -6.40 15.58
C ARG A 145 -10.59 -6.11 14.88
N VAL A 146 -10.39 -6.64 13.67
CA VAL A 146 -9.19 -6.37 12.86
C VAL A 146 -9.04 -4.88 12.59
N ALA A 147 -10.11 -4.25 12.12
CA ALA A 147 -10.10 -2.82 11.81
C ALA A 147 -9.86 -1.95 13.06
N THR A 148 -10.40 -2.35 14.22
CA THR A 148 -10.19 -1.66 15.52
C THR A 148 -8.72 -1.76 15.94
N ILE A 149 -8.11 -2.94 15.84
CA ILE A 149 -6.70 -3.12 16.22
C ILE A 149 -5.78 -2.32 15.31
N SER A 150 -5.99 -2.36 14.00
CA SER A 150 -5.16 -1.62 13.06
C SER A 150 -5.35 -0.10 13.17
N SER A 151 -6.60 0.38 13.31
CA SER A 151 -6.87 1.82 13.46
C SER A 151 -6.62 2.37 14.87
N GLY A 152 -6.62 1.52 15.91
CA GLY A 152 -6.60 1.94 17.30
C GLY A 152 -7.89 2.64 17.77
N ASP A 153 -8.99 2.54 16.98
CA ASP A 153 -10.28 3.21 17.26
C ASP A 153 -11.46 2.29 16.95
N GLU A 154 -12.25 1.99 17.99
CA GLU A 154 -13.43 1.12 17.89
C GLU A 154 -14.51 1.69 16.96
N THR A 155 -14.64 3.02 16.90
CA THR A 155 -15.61 3.69 16.03
C THR A 155 -15.26 3.48 14.56
N ILE A 156 -13.98 3.63 14.23
CA ILE A 156 -13.45 3.35 12.89
C ILE A 156 -13.62 1.88 12.54
N GLY A 157 -13.32 0.97 13.49
CA GLY A 157 -13.49 -0.47 13.30
C GLY A 157 -14.92 -0.85 12.92
N LYS A 158 -15.92 -0.34 13.65
CA LYS A 158 -17.34 -0.55 13.35
C LYS A 158 -17.74 0.02 12.00
N LEU A 159 -17.28 1.24 11.70
CA LEU A 159 -17.58 1.91 10.44
C LEU A 159 -17.06 1.12 9.22
N ILE A 160 -15.85 0.56 9.30
CA ILE A 160 -15.27 -0.28 8.26
C ILE A 160 -16.08 -1.57 8.10
N ALA A 161 -16.45 -2.23 9.21
CA ALA A 161 -17.25 -3.45 9.18
C ALA A 161 -18.62 -3.20 8.54
N GLU A 162 -19.31 -2.12 8.91
CA GLU A 162 -20.57 -1.72 8.29
C GLU A 162 -20.42 -1.40 6.78
N ALA A 163 -19.33 -0.73 6.39
CA ALA A 163 -19.06 -0.44 4.99
C ALA A 163 -18.85 -1.73 4.19
N MET A 164 -18.09 -2.70 4.73
CA MET A 164 -17.88 -4.01 4.10
C MET A 164 -19.15 -4.86 4.01
N GLU A 165 -20.04 -4.76 5.00
CA GLU A 165 -21.31 -5.48 4.97
C GLU A 165 -22.28 -4.91 3.92
N LYS A 166 -22.25 -3.60 3.71
CA LYS A 166 -23.11 -2.92 2.71
C LYS A 166 -22.69 -3.20 1.27
N VAL A 167 -21.39 -3.34 1.03
CA VAL A 167 -20.86 -3.74 -0.28
C VAL A 167 -20.54 -5.23 -0.21
N SER A 168 -20.92 -6.01 -1.20
CA SER A 168 -20.66 -7.47 -1.23
C SER A 168 -19.18 -7.79 -0.97
N ALA A 169 -18.84 -9.07 -0.78
CA ALA A 169 -17.47 -9.52 -0.50
C ALA A 169 -16.42 -8.99 -1.50
N ASP A 170 -16.83 -8.76 -2.75
CA ASP A 170 -16.02 -8.16 -3.82
C ASP A 170 -16.20 -6.63 -3.93
N GLY A 171 -16.91 -6.01 -2.99
CA GLY A 171 -17.24 -4.60 -3.00
C GLY A 171 -16.03 -3.72 -2.71
N VAL A 172 -16.05 -2.52 -3.27
CA VAL A 172 -14.96 -1.56 -3.15
C VAL A 172 -15.25 -0.55 -2.06
N ILE A 173 -14.26 -0.27 -1.23
CA ILE A 173 -14.31 0.81 -0.25
C ILE A 173 -13.24 1.83 -0.60
N THR A 174 -13.65 3.09 -0.71
CA THR A 174 -12.77 4.24 -0.97
C THR A 174 -12.85 5.24 0.16
N LEU A 175 -11.83 6.10 0.26
CA LEU A 175 -11.79 7.18 1.24
C LEU A 175 -11.86 8.53 0.54
N GLU A 176 -12.74 9.39 1.02
CA GLU A 176 -12.81 10.80 0.63
C GLU A 176 -12.77 11.70 1.87
N GLU A 177 -12.38 12.94 1.66
CA GLU A 177 -12.44 13.96 2.71
C GLU A 177 -13.89 14.41 2.94
N SER A 178 -14.32 14.43 4.21
CA SER A 178 -15.61 14.99 4.59
C SER A 178 -15.53 16.52 4.58
N LYS A 179 -16.64 17.15 4.21
CA LYS A 179 -16.80 18.60 4.36
C LYS A 179 -17.13 19.02 5.80
N THR A 180 -17.37 18.04 6.67
CA THR A 180 -17.69 18.23 8.08
C THR A 180 -16.65 17.55 8.96
N ALA A 181 -16.69 17.82 10.27
CA ALA A 181 -15.79 17.14 11.22
C ALA A 181 -16.17 15.67 11.48
N GLU A 182 -17.32 15.22 10.99
CA GLU A 182 -17.80 13.86 11.20
C GLU A 182 -17.23 12.88 10.18
N THR A 183 -16.91 11.67 10.65
CA THR A 183 -16.53 10.53 9.80
C THR A 183 -17.71 9.58 9.68
N TYR A 184 -18.11 9.27 8.44
CA TYR A 184 -19.26 8.40 8.16
C TYR A 184 -19.06 7.64 6.85
N SER A 185 -19.87 6.60 6.62
CA SER A 185 -19.86 5.83 5.36
C SER A 185 -21.16 6.01 4.60
N GLU A 186 -21.06 6.13 3.29
CA GLU A 186 -22.18 6.09 2.35
C GLU A 186 -21.90 5.08 1.24
N VAL A 187 -22.93 4.51 0.65
CA VAL A 187 -22.80 3.65 -0.54
C VAL A 187 -23.30 4.45 -1.74
N VAL A 188 -22.48 4.50 -2.76
CA VAL A 188 -22.77 5.19 -4.02
C VAL A 188 -22.70 4.24 -5.20
N GLU A 189 -23.29 4.62 -6.30
CA GLU A 189 -23.18 3.86 -7.55
C GLU A 189 -21.73 3.97 -8.07
N GLY A 190 -21.15 2.83 -8.42
CA GLY A 190 -19.77 2.76 -8.86
C GLY A 190 -19.31 1.35 -9.16
N MET A 191 -18.13 1.23 -9.73
CA MET A 191 -17.53 -0.08 -10.00
C MET A 191 -16.02 -0.03 -10.01
N GLN A 192 -15.41 -1.20 -9.78
CA GLN A 192 -13.99 -1.42 -10.00
C GLN A 192 -13.77 -2.43 -11.13
N PHE A 193 -12.70 -2.22 -11.90
CA PHE A 193 -12.22 -3.22 -12.86
C PHE A 193 -10.68 -3.31 -12.86
N ASP A 194 -10.17 -4.48 -13.24
CA ASP A 194 -8.77 -4.89 -13.12
C ASP A 194 -7.95 -4.38 -14.32
N ARG A 195 -7.87 -3.08 -14.49
CA ARG A 195 -7.01 -2.38 -15.43
C ARG A 195 -6.60 -1.04 -14.83
N GLY A 196 -5.32 -0.74 -14.86
CA GLY A 196 -4.78 0.50 -14.35
C GLY A 196 -4.34 1.46 -15.46
N TYR A 197 -3.59 2.48 -15.07
CA TYR A 197 -3.08 3.47 -16.01
C TYR A 197 -2.10 2.86 -17.03
N ILE A 198 -2.10 3.40 -18.24
CA ILE A 198 -1.23 2.92 -19.33
C ILE A 198 0.25 3.17 -19.01
N THR A 199 0.57 4.27 -18.33
CA THR A 199 1.93 4.63 -17.95
C THR A 199 1.98 5.37 -16.62
N PRO A 200 3.04 5.17 -15.81
CA PRO A 200 3.25 5.89 -14.54
C PRO A 200 3.29 7.42 -14.67
N TYR A 201 3.62 7.96 -15.84
CA TYR A 201 3.60 9.41 -16.08
C TYR A 201 2.20 10.04 -16.00
N MET A 202 1.15 9.22 -15.94
CA MET A 202 -0.26 9.65 -15.81
C MET A 202 -0.73 9.80 -14.36
N VAL A 203 0.07 9.42 -13.36
CA VAL A 203 -0.30 9.58 -11.94
C VAL A 203 -0.43 11.05 -11.54
N THR A 204 -1.34 11.33 -10.62
CA THR A 204 -1.51 12.66 -10.01
C THR A 204 -0.84 12.72 -8.62
N ASP A 205 -0.76 11.57 -7.95
CA ASP A 205 -0.04 11.37 -6.70
C ASP A 205 1.16 10.44 -6.95
N THR A 206 2.35 11.01 -6.95
CA THR A 206 3.60 10.27 -7.18
C THR A 206 4.07 9.47 -5.97
N GLU A 207 3.62 9.80 -4.77
CA GLU A 207 3.98 9.06 -3.55
C GLU A 207 3.20 7.74 -3.48
N LYS A 208 1.90 7.78 -3.79
CA LYS A 208 1.02 6.60 -3.84
C LYS A 208 1.01 5.90 -5.20
N MET A 209 1.64 6.49 -6.22
CA MET A 209 1.60 6.00 -7.61
C MET A 209 0.15 5.81 -8.10
N GLU A 210 -0.72 6.77 -7.82
CA GLU A 210 -2.14 6.77 -8.15
C GLU A 210 -2.50 8.01 -8.97
N ALA A 211 -3.53 7.88 -9.81
CA ALA A 211 -4.19 9.01 -10.43
C ALA A 211 -5.59 9.16 -9.84
N VAL A 212 -5.87 10.27 -9.18
CA VAL A 212 -7.18 10.63 -8.65
C VAL A 212 -7.71 11.81 -9.44
N ILE A 213 -8.83 11.58 -10.10
CA ILE A 213 -9.47 12.56 -10.99
C ILE A 213 -10.87 12.86 -10.44
N ASP A 214 -11.02 14.01 -9.82
CA ASP A 214 -12.32 14.51 -9.37
C ASP A 214 -13.04 15.22 -10.51
N ASP A 215 -14.38 15.11 -10.54
CA ASP A 215 -15.24 15.67 -11.60
C ASP A 215 -14.79 15.18 -12.99
N ALA A 216 -14.64 13.86 -13.11
CA ALA A 216 -14.03 13.22 -14.27
C ALA A 216 -15.00 13.06 -15.43
N TYR A 217 -14.63 13.57 -16.60
CA TYR A 217 -15.26 13.17 -17.87
C TYR A 217 -14.59 11.91 -18.40
N ILE A 218 -15.35 10.98 -18.97
CA ILE A 218 -14.87 9.65 -19.32
C ILE A 218 -15.17 9.37 -20.79
N LEU A 219 -14.11 9.30 -21.61
CA LEU A 219 -14.21 8.80 -22.97
C LEU A 219 -14.12 7.28 -22.97
N ILE A 220 -15.11 6.61 -23.53
CA ILE A 220 -15.20 5.15 -23.55
C ILE A 220 -15.17 4.67 -25.00
N THR A 221 -14.19 3.87 -25.36
CA THR A 221 -14.06 3.33 -26.72
C THR A 221 -13.48 1.92 -26.75
N ASP A 222 -13.90 1.11 -27.69
CA ASP A 222 -13.33 -0.20 -27.99
C ASP A 222 -12.14 -0.13 -28.97
N LYS A 223 -11.82 1.07 -29.46
CA LYS A 223 -10.74 1.33 -30.40
C LYS A 223 -9.41 1.51 -29.70
N LYS A 224 -8.34 1.30 -30.47
CA LYS A 224 -6.98 1.69 -30.13
C LYS A 224 -6.72 3.10 -30.65
N ILE A 225 -6.15 3.96 -29.83
CA ILE A 225 -5.83 5.35 -30.16
C ILE A 225 -4.33 5.46 -30.41
N SER A 226 -3.93 5.60 -31.67
CA SER A 226 -2.52 5.71 -32.05
C SER A 226 -2.15 7.13 -32.53
N SER A 227 -3.09 7.84 -33.15
CA SER A 227 -2.92 9.21 -33.62
C SER A 227 -3.71 10.19 -32.75
N ILE A 228 -3.06 11.29 -32.36
CA ILE A 228 -3.73 12.35 -31.58
C ILE A 228 -4.85 13.03 -32.38
N GLN A 229 -4.77 13.03 -33.71
CA GLN A 229 -5.76 13.64 -34.59
C GLN A 229 -7.16 13.01 -34.42
N GLU A 230 -7.22 11.74 -34.04
CA GLU A 230 -8.49 11.02 -33.81
C GLU A 230 -9.31 11.60 -32.65
N ILE A 231 -8.67 12.20 -31.67
CA ILE A 231 -9.32 12.74 -30.45
C ILE A 231 -9.06 14.25 -30.27
N LEU A 232 -8.36 14.88 -31.19
CA LEU A 232 -7.94 16.27 -31.05
C LEU A 232 -9.12 17.25 -30.87
N PRO A 233 -10.22 17.15 -31.65
CA PRO A 233 -11.37 18.05 -31.47
C PRO A 233 -11.95 17.97 -30.06
N LEU A 234 -12.11 16.74 -29.52
CA LEU A 234 -12.61 16.51 -28.19
C LEU A 234 -11.65 17.04 -27.11
N LEU A 235 -10.34 16.84 -27.28
CA LEU A 235 -9.35 17.36 -26.34
C LEU A 235 -9.36 18.88 -26.29
N GLU A 236 -9.55 19.55 -27.43
CA GLU A 236 -9.67 21.01 -27.46
C GLU A 236 -10.90 21.50 -26.71
N GLU A 237 -12.05 20.82 -26.82
CA GLU A 237 -13.25 21.14 -26.06
C GLU A 237 -13.02 20.98 -24.55
N ILE A 238 -12.43 19.85 -24.13
CA ILE A 238 -12.09 19.55 -22.72
C ILE A 238 -11.16 20.61 -22.13
N VAL A 239 -10.12 20.99 -22.86
CA VAL A 239 -9.14 22.02 -22.44
C VAL A 239 -9.82 23.39 -22.32
N LYS A 240 -10.62 23.79 -23.33
CA LYS A 240 -11.38 25.05 -23.30
C LYS A 240 -12.36 25.12 -22.14
N ALA A 241 -12.99 23.97 -21.79
CA ALA A 241 -13.91 23.86 -20.67
C ALA A 241 -13.21 23.73 -19.31
N GLY A 242 -11.88 23.57 -19.27
CA GLY A 242 -11.12 23.36 -18.05
C GLY A 242 -11.45 22.06 -17.32
N LYS A 243 -11.90 21.04 -18.05
CA LYS A 243 -12.33 19.75 -17.49
C LYS A 243 -11.20 18.73 -17.47
N LYS A 244 -11.36 17.70 -16.63
CA LYS A 244 -10.42 16.58 -16.50
C LYS A 244 -10.96 15.39 -17.28
N LEU A 245 -10.09 14.63 -17.94
CA LEU A 245 -10.47 13.53 -18.81
C LEU A 245 -9.85 12.20 -18.36
N VAL A 246 -10.66 11.17 -18.35
CA VAL A 246 -10.23 9.78 -18.29
C VAL A 246 -10.56 9.13 -19.63
N ILE A 247 -9.60 8.45 -20.25
CA ILE A 247 -9.79 7.75 -21.52
C ILE A 247 -9.73 6.25 -21.24
N ILE A 248 -10.82 5.55 -21.45
CA ILE A 248 -10.90 4.08 -21.41
C ILE A 248 -10.95 3.58 -22.86
N ALA A 249 -9.82 3.04 -23.33
CA ALA A 249 -9.65 2.59 -24.70
C ALA A 249 -9.02 1.19 -24.76
N GLU A 250 -9.09 0.50 -25.89
CA GLU A 250 -8.35 -0.76 -26.05
C GLU A 250 -6.87 -0.60 -25.72
N ASP A 251 -6.24 0.43 -26.29
CA ASP A 251 -4.90 0.90 -25.95
C ASP A 251 -4.74 2.36 -26.37
N ILE A 252 -3.75 3.07 -25.78
CA ILE A 252 -3.29 4.37 -26.27
C ILE A 252 -1.79 4.24 -26.46
N GLU A 253 -1.32 4.48 -27.66
CA GLU A 253 0.10 4.30 -28.00
C GLU A 253 0.65 5.36 -28.96
N GLY A 254 1.93 5.23 -29.28
CA GLY A 254 2.59 6.04 -30.32
C GLY A 254 2.54 7.55 -30.06
N GLU A 255 2.15 8.29 -31.10
CA GLU A 255 2.06 9.75 -31.06
C GLU A 255 1.00 10.26 -30.09
N ALA A 256 -0.17 9.59 -30.03
CA ALA A 256 -1.26 9.97 -29.13
C ALA A 256 -0.81 9.94 -27.67
N LEU A 257 -0.20 8.82 -27.23
CA LEU A 257 0.29 8.66 -25.86
C LEU A 257 1.35 9.72 -25.52
N SER A 258 2.33 9.92 -26.40
CA SER A 258 3.42 10.87 -26.18
C SER A 258 2.89 12.31 -26.06
N THR A 259 1.94 12.69 -26.90
CA THR A 259 1.33 14.02 -26.89
C THR A 259 0.53 14.27 -25.62
N ILE A 260 -0.26 13.30 -25.18
CA ILE A 260 -1.04 13.38 -23.92
C ILE A 260 -0.09 13.55 -22.73
N ILE A 261 0.97 12.73 -22.64
CA ILE A 261 1.95 12.80 -21.54
C ILE A 261 2.63 14.17 -21.50
N VAL A 262 3.13 14.67 -22.63
CA VAL A 262 3.82 15.97 -22.70
C VAL A 262 2.91 17.11 -22.26
N ASN A 263 1.68 17.15 -22.70
CA ASN A 263 0.74 18.20 -22.32
C ASN A 263 0.32 18.11 -20.85
N LYS A 264 0.12 16.89 -20.31
CA LYS A 264 -0.11 16.69 -18.88
C LYS A 264 1.08 17.19 -18.04
N LEU A 265 2.32 16.83 -18.41
CA LEU A 265 3.52 17.27 -17.69
C LEU A 265 3.72 18.80 -17.76
N ARG A 266 3.25 19.44 -18.82
CA ARG A 266 3.23 20.91 -18.94
C ARG A 266 2.10 21.57 -18.16
N GLY A 267 1.19 20.78 -17.54
CA GLY A 267 0.05 21.30 -16.81
C GLY A 267 -1.06 21.89 -17.70
N THR A 268 -1.05 21.61 -19.02
CA THR A 268 -2.05 22.12 -19.96
C THR A 268 -3.43 21.56 -19.67
N PHE A 269 -3.50 20.27 -19.35
CA PHE A 269 -4.73 19.58 -18.92
C PHE A 269 -4.42 18.32 -18.13
N THR A 270 -5.41 17.84 -17.37
CA THR A 270 -5.31 16.59 -16.63
C THR A 270 -6.00 15.47 -17.41
N CYS A 271 -5.22 14.45 -17.78
CA CYS A 271 -5.74 13.30 -18.50
C CYS A 271 -5.08 12.02 -18.01
N VAL A 272 -5.88 10.95 -17.89
CA VAL A 272 -5.42 9.61 -17.55
C VAL A 272 -5.96 8.62 -18.58
N GLY A 273 -5.08 7.83 -19.17
CA GLY A 273 -5.44 6.74 -20.07
C GLY A 273 -5.43 5.40 -19.34
N VAL A 274 -6.48 4.63 -19.54
CA VAL A 274 -6.70 3.30 -18.95
C VAL A 274 -7.01 2.31 -20.05
N LYS A 275 -6.47 1.10 -19.95
CA LYS A 275 -6.85 0.02 -20.89
C LYS A 275 -8.24 -0.50 -20.58
N ALA A 276 -9.04 -0.70 -21.62
CA ALA A 276 -10.37 -1.28 -21.50
C ALA A 276 -10.32 -2.69 -20.87
N PRO A 277 -11.21 -3.00 -19.92
CA PRO A 277 -11.26 -4.32 -19.30
C PRO A 277 -11.77 -5.40 -20.25
N GLY A 278 -11.28 -6.64 -20.06
CA GLY A 278 -11.70 -7.79 -20.88
C GLY A 278 -11.10 -7.82 -22.28
N PHE A 279 -11.55 -8.80 -23.07
CA PHE A 279 -11.15 -9.03 -24.47
C PHE A 279 -12.37 -9.43 -25.31
N GLY A 280 -12.34 -9.11 -26.61
CA GLY A 280 -13.41 -9.48 -27.55
C GLY A 280 -14.77 -8.97 -27.10
N ASP A 281 -15.81 -9.81 -27.22
CA ASP A 281 -17.19 -9.44 -26.88
C ASP A 281 -17.37 -9.08 -25.40
N ARG A 282 -16.59 -9.66 -24.50
CA ARG A 282 -16.59 -9.27 -23.08
C ARG A 282 -16.15 -7.83 -22.88
N ARG A 283 -15.14 -7.37 -23.62
CA ARG A 283 -14.70 -5.96 -23.56
C ARG A 283 -15.86 -5.04 -23.91
N LYS A 284 -16.58 -5.34 -24.99
CA LYS A 284 -17.73 -4.55 -25.44
C LYS A 284 -18.81 -4.46 -24.37
N GLU A 285 -19.12 -5.61 -23.76
CA GLU A 285 -20.13 -5.68 -22.70
C GLU A 285 -19.70 -4.93 -21.43
N MET A 286 -18.42 -5.01 -21.04
CA MET A 286 -17.90 -4.25 -19.89
C MET A 286 -17.84 -2.75 -20.17
N LEU A 287 -17.48 -2.34 -21.39
CA LEU A 287 -17.51 -0.93 -21.79
C LEU A 287 -18.94 -0.39 -21.78
N ARG A 288 -19.94 -1.20 -22.19
CA ARG A 288 -21.35 -0.84 -22.09
C ARG A 288 -21.82 -0.69 -20.64
N ASP A 289 -21.36 -1.56 -19.73
CA ASP A 289 -21.66 -1.46 -18.30
C ASP A 289 -21.09 -0.15 -17.73
N ILE A 290 -19.85 0.21 -18.09
CA ILE A 290 -19.22 1.47 -17.70
C ILE A 290 -19.97 2.67 -18.27
N ALA A 291 -20.41 2.61 -19.54
CA ALA A 291 -21.16 3.68 -20.17
C ALA A 291 -22.50 3.92 -19.46
N ILE A 292 -23.24 2.87 -19.16
CA ILE A 292 -24.51 2.96 -18.42
C ILE A 292 -24.28 3.53 -17.02
N LEU A 293 -23.24 3.07 -16.31
CA LEU A 293 -22.89 3.56 -14.97
C LEU A 293 -22.55 5.05 -14.96
N THR A 294 -21.91 5.54 -16.01
CA THR A 294 -21.39 6.93 -16.07
C THR A 294 -22.28 7.87 -16.90
N GLY A 295 -23.35 7.34 -17.51
CA GLY A 295 -24.26 8.11 -18.36
C GLY A 295 -23.64 8.54 -19.68
N GLY A 296 -22.60 7.83 -20.17
CA GLY A 296 -21.95 8.09 -21.44
C GLY A 296 -22.31 7.10 -22.53
N GLU A 297 -21.66 7.23 -23.67
CA GLU A 297 -21.80 6.33 -24.83
C GLU A 297 -20.47 5.63 -25.14
N VAL A 298 -20.55 4.37 -25.62
CA VAL A 298 -19.36 3.68 -26.15
C VAL A 298 -19.12 4.15 -27.58
N ILE A 299 -18.00 4.81 -27.81
CA ILE A 299 -17.60 5.22 -29.17
C ILE A 299 -16.99 4.02 -29.89
N SER A 300 -17.79 3.41 -30.79
CA SER A 300 -17.43 2.20 -31.53
C SER A 300 -17.88 2.28 -32.99
N GLU A 301 -17.06 1.76 -33.90
CA GLU A 301 -17.45 1.67 -35.31
C GLU A 301 -18.66 0.80 -35.55
N GLU A 302 -18.84 -0.25 -34.76
CA GLU A 302 -20.01 -1.12 -34.86
C GLU A 302 -21.32 -0.37 -34.54
N LEU A 303 -21.24 0.68 -33.71
CA LEU A 303 -22.35 1.57 -33.38
C LEU A 303 -22.46 2.76 -34.37
N GLY A 304 -21.58 2.83 -35.35
CA GLY A 304 -21.53 3.94 -36.32
C GLY A 304 -20.96 5.24 -35.74
N LEU A 305 -20.22 5.16 -34.61
CA LEU A 305 -19.61 6.31 -33.95
C LEU A 305 -18.11 6.36 -34.21
N GLU A 306 -17.61 7.54 -34.61
CA GLU A 306 -16.21 7.78 -34.87
C GLU A 306 -15.58 8.66 -33.77
N LEU A 307 -14.35 8.34 -33.35
CA LEU A 307 -13.62 9.12 -32.35
C LEU A 307 -13.42 10.57 -32.77
N SER A 308 -13.20 10.81 -34.08
CA SER A 308 -13.02 12.16 -34.65
C SER A 308 -14.26 13.05 -34.58
N ALA A 309 -15.42 12.45 -34.42
CA ALA A 309 -16.72 13.12 -34.28
C ALA A 309 -17.26 13.10 -32.84
N ALA A 310 -16.51 12.54 -31.89
CA ALA A 310 -16.92 12.47 -30.50
C ALA A 310 -17.05 13.87 -29.87
N THR A 311 -18.11 14.06 -29.10
CA THR A 311 -18.44 15.32 -28.43
C THR A 311 -18.51 15.14 -26.92
N MET A 312 -18.42 16.23 -26.16
CA MET A 312 -18.56 16.20 -24.70
C MET A 312 -19.89 15.59 -24.22
N ALA A 313 -20.96 15.68 -25.00
CA ALA A 313 -22.26 15.13 -24.64
C ALA A 313 -22.30 13.60 -24.61
N GLN A 314 -21.38 12.94 -25.29
CA GLN A 314 -21.25 11.47 -25.35
C GLN A 314 -20.32 10.92 -24.27
N LEU A 315 -19.61 11.80 -23.56
CA LEU A 315 -18.72 11.38 -22.48
C LEU A 315 -19.51 10.95 -21.25
N GLY A 316 -19.07 9.87 -20.62
CA GLY A 316 -19.49 9.54 -19.27
C GLY A 316 -18.97 10.58 -18.28
N HIS A 317 -19.60 10.62 -17.11
CA HIS A 317 -19.18 11.46 -16.02
C HIS A 317 -19.21 10.71 -14.67
N ALA A 318 -18.25 10.98 -13.82
CA ALA A 318 -18.21 10.46 -12.45
C ALA A 318 -17.67 11.53 -11.51
N LYS A 319 -18.12 11.51 -10.26
CA LYS A 319 -17.64 12.41 -9.21
C LYS A 319 -16.15 12.22 -8.97
N GLN A 320 -15.67 10.97 -8.99
CA GLN A 320 -14.24 10.66 -8.89
C GLN A 320 -13.90 9.39 -9.67
N VAL A 321 -12.72 9.40 -10.30
CA VAL A 321 -12.10 8.17 -10.84
C VAL A 321 -10.72 8.03 -10.22
N LYS A 322 -10.48 6.89 -9.55
CA LYS A 322 -9.19 6.53 -8.96
C LYS A 322 -8.55 5.42 -9.78
N VAL A 323 -7.33 5.66 -10.26
CA VAL A 323 -6.60 4.71 -11.10
C VAL A 323 -5.26 4.38 -10.45
N THR A 324 -5.04 3.11 -10.20
CA THR A 324 -3.76 2.55 -9.73
C THR A 324 -3.02 1.88 -10.89
N LYS A 325 -1.91 1.22 -10.63
CA LYS A 325 -1.19 0.43 -11.63
C LYS A 325 -2.03 -0.72 -12.20
N GLU A 326 -2.91 -1.30 -11.40
CA GLU A 326 -3.62 -2.54 -11.72
C GLU A 326 -5.13 -2.37 -11.81
N ASN A 327 -5.69 -1.37 -11.13
CA ASN A 327 -7.13 -1.20 -10.96
C ASN A 327 -7.60 0.21 -11.30
N THR A 328 -8.84 0.29 -11.78
CA THR A 328 -9.59 1.55 -11.93
C THR A 328 -10.90 1.45 -11.15
N ILE A 329 -11.17 2.46 -10.33
CA ILE A 329 -12.37 2.59 -9.53
C ILE A 329 -13.13 3.83 -10.00
N ILE A 330 -14.38 3.66 -10.40
CA ILE A 330 -15.31 4.73 -10.73
C ILE A 330 -16.24 4.90 -9.54
N VAL A 331 -16.29 6.11 -8.98
CA VAL A 331 -17.07 6.45 -7.80
C VAL A 331 -18.13 7.46 -8.18
N ASP A 332 -19.38 7.19 -7.81
CA ASP A 332 -20.53 8.07 -8.03
C ASP A 332 -20.65 8.47 -9.50
N GLY A 333 -20.92 7.46 -10.34
CA GLY A 333 -21.17 7.63 -11.77
C GLY A 333 -22.49 8.37 -12.01
N ALA A 334 -22.52 9.24 -13.03
CA ALA A 334 -23.68 10.08 -13.34
C ALA A 334 -24.76 9.35 -14.18
N GLY A 335 -24.68 8.02 -14.28
CA GLY A 335 -25.68 7.20 -15.00
C GLY A 335 -27.04 7.23 -14.34
N ASN A 336 -28.08 6.91 -15.12
CA ASN A 336 -29.42 6.80 -14.59
C ASN A 336 -29.57 5.51 -13.77
N SER A 337 -30.03 5.63 -12.53
CA SER A 337 -30.22 4.50 -11.61
C SER A 337 -31.19 3.44 -12.15
N ASP A 338 -32.19 3.81 -12.95
CA ASP A 338 -33.14 2.86 -13.53
C ASP A 338 -32.53 2.07 -14.69
N ASP A 339 -31.68 2.71 -15.50
CA ASP A 339 -30.93 2.02 -16.57
C ASP A 339 -29.91 1.03 -15.98
N ILE A 340 -29.28 1.39 -14.86
CA ILE A 340 -28.37 0.50 -14.12
C ILE A 340 -29.14 -0.71 -13.58
N LYS A 341 -30.31 -0.53 -12.98
CA LYS A 341 -31.17 -1.62 -12.49
C LYS A 341 -31.62 -2.54 -13.62
N GLU A 342 -32.03 -1.97 -14.77
CA GLU A 342 -32.39 -2.74 -15.93
C GLU A 342 -31.21 -3.58 -16.44
N ARG A 343 -30.03 -2.98 -16.49
CA ARG A 343 -28.80 -3.69 -16.87
C ARG A 343 -28.47 -4.84 -15.93
N ILE A 344 -28.60 -4.64 -14.64
CA ILE A 344 -28.45 -5.69 -13.62
C ILE A 344 -29.45 -6.82 -13.86
N ALA A 345 -30.72 -6.50 -14.15
CA ALA A 345 -31.73 -7.49 -14.43
C ALA A 345 -31.43 -8.30 -15.72
N GLN A 346 -30.90 -7.65 -16.75
CA GLN A 346 -30.45 -8.30 -17.98
C GLN A 346 -29.32 -9.30 -17.71
N ILE A 347 -28.29 -8.91 -16.92
CA ILE A 347 -27.19 -9.80 -16.58
C ILE A 347 -27.68 -11.00 -15.75
N ARG A 348 -28.59 -10.80 -14.79
CA ARG A 348 -29.21 -11.89 -14.02
C ARG A 348 -29.95 -12.90 -14.93
N SER A 349 -30.72 -12.42 -15.86
CA SER A 349 -31.40 -13.28 -16.83
C SER A 349 -30.40 -14.06 -17.70
N GLN A 350 -29.30 -13.46 -18.09
CA GLN A 350 -28.23 -14.16 -18.82
C GLN A 350 -27.56 -15.27 -17.96
N ILE A 351 -27.38 -15.05 -16.67
CA ILE A 351 -26.85 -16.06 -15.74
C ILE A 351 -27.77 -17.28 -15.65
N GLU A 352 -29.09 -17.04 -15.63
CA GLU A 352 -30.09 -18.12 -15.56
C GLU A 352 -30.19 -18.93 -16.86
N THR A 353 -29.95 -18.28 -17.99
CA THR A 353 -30.13 -18.90 -19.32
C THR A 353 -28.85 -19.53 -19.88
N THR A 354 -27.67 -19.15 -19.40
CA THR A 354 -26.40 -19.70 -19.90
C THR A 354 -26.19 -21.16 -19.49
N THR A 355 -25.73 -21.97 -20.43
CA THR A 355 -25.39 -23.39 -20.23
C THR A 355 -23.92 -23.62 -19.94
N SER A 356 -23.09 -22.60 -20.14
CA SER A 356 -21.65 -22.64 -19.92
C SER A 356 -21.34 -22.21 -18.47
N ASP A 357 -20.68 -23.08 -17.69
CA ASP A 357 -20.28 -22.76 -16.33
C ASP A 357 -19.26 -21.62 -16.29
N TYR A 358 -18.36 -21.58 -17.27
CA TYR A 358 -17.39 -20.51 -17.41
C TYR A 358 -18.06 -19.15 -17.72
N ASP A 359 -19.04 -19.12 -18.62
CA ASP A 359 -19.77 -17.88 -18.92
C ASP A 359 -20.63 -17.45 -17.73
N ARG A 360 -21.21 -18.41 -17.02
CA ARG A 360 -21.96 -18.14 -15.79
C ARG A 360 -21.08 -17.47 -14.72
N GLU A 361 -19.87 -18.00 -14.47
CA GLU A 361 -18.90 -17.41 -13.55
C GLU A 361 -18.56 -15.96 -13.95
N LYS A 362 -18.30 -15.71 -15.23
CA LYS A 362 -17.94 -14.38 -15.72
C LYS A 362 -19.11 -13.38 -15.74
N LEU A 363 -20.33 -13.85 -15.92
CA LEU A 363 -21.53 -13.03 -15.76
C LEU A 363 -21.78 -12.69 -14.28
N GLN A 364 -21.52 -13.64 -13.36
CA GLN A 364 -21.60 -13.39 -11.92
C GLN A 364 -20.57 -12.37 -11.47
N GLU A 365 -19.34 -12.46 -11.94
CA GLU A 365 -18.29 -11.46 -11.69
C GLU A 365 -18.72 -10.06 -12.17
N ARG A 366 -19.26 -9.95 -13.37
CA ARG A 366 -19.79 -8.70 -13.92
C ARG A 366 -20.95 -8.14 -13.10
N LEU A 367 -21.87 -9.02 -12.69
CA LEU A 367 -23.01 -8.65 -11.85
C LEU A 367 -22.53 -8.09 -10.51
N ALA A 368 -21.57 -8.76 -9.86
CA ALA A 368 -21.01 -8.32 -8.58
C ALA A 368 -20.37 -6.93 -8.69
N LYS A 369 -19.59 -6.69 -9.77
CA LYS A 369 -18.97 -5.38 -10.02
C LYS A 369 -19.97 -4.25 -10.24
N LEU A 370 -21.07 -4.49 -10.93
CA LEU A 370 -22.07 -3.46 -11.24
C LEU A 370 -23.09 -3.26 -10.09
N ALA A 371 -23.52 -4.35 -9.44
CA ALA A 371 -24.55 -4.32 -8.41
C ALA A 371 -24.01 -4.00 -7.01
N GLY A 372 -22.71 -4.21 -6.76
CA GLY A 372 -22.09 -4.05 -5.45
C GLY A 372 -21.96 -2.59 -5.00
N GLY A 373 -21.93 -1.65 -5.95
CA GLY A 373 -21.64 -0.24 -5.65
C GLY A 373 -20.24 -0.01 -5.08
N VAL A 374 -19.99 1.20 -4.59
CA VAL A 374 -18.77 1.58 -3.89
C VAL A 374 -19.13 2.19 -2.54
N ALA A 375 -18.60 1.64 -1.45
CA ALA A 375 -18.69 2.29 -0.16
C ALA A 375 -17.65 3.41 -0.08
N VAL A 376 -18.09 4.61 0.24
CA VAL A 376 -17.23 5.78 0.44
C VAL A 376 -17.20 6.12 1.91
N ILE A 377 -16.04 6.01 2.54
CA ILE A 377 -15.83 6.49 3.90
C ILE A 377 -15.38 7.94 3.82
N LYS A 378 -16.24 8.85 4.28
CA LYS A 378 -15.96 10.27 4.40
C LYS A 378 -15.22 10.52 5.70
N VAL A 379 -13.95 10.93 5.59
CA VAL A 379 -13.10 11.18 6.74
C VAL A 379 -13.22 12.65 7.16
N GLY A 380 -13.69 12.89 8.38
CA GLY A 380 -13.83 14.24 8.94
C GLY A 380 -12.92 14.46 10.14
N ALA A 381 -12.38 15.66 10.25
CA ALA A 381 -11.59 16.12 11.38
C ALA A 381 -11.65 17.65 11.53
N ALA A 382 -11.20 18.15 12.68
CA ALA A 382 -11.22 19.60 12.95
C ALA A 382 -10.08 20.34 12.23
N THR A 383 -8.97 19.67 11.93
CA THR A 383 -7.80 20.24 11.27
C THR A 383 -7.33 19.37 10.11
N GLU A 384 -6.63 19.97 9.15
CA GLU A 384 -6.05 19.24 8.01
C GLU A 384 -5.02 18.20 8.44
N VAL A 385 -4.22 18.49 9.47
CA VAL A 385 -3.21 17.58 10.02
C VAL A 385 -3.88 16.34 10.61
N GLU A 386 -4.93 16.53 11.43
CA GLU A 386 -5.70 15.43 12.01
C GLU A 386 -6.42 14.61 10.92
N MET A 387 -6.97 15.27 9.90
CA MET A 387 -7.64 14.59 8.80
C MET A 387 -6.69 13.68 8.02
N LYS A 388 -5.47 14.16 7.71
CA LYS A 388 -4.46 13.38 7.02
C LYS A 388 -4.03 12.15 7.84
N GLU A 389 -3.78 12.34 9.13
CA GLU A 389 -3.43 11.25 10.06
C GLU A 389 -4.56 10.21 10.12
N LYS A 390 -5.80 10.65 10.32
CA LYS A 390 -6.96 9.77 10.41
C LYS A 390 -7.22 9.03 9.11
N LYS A 391 -6.99 9.67 7.96
CA LYS A 391 -7.13 9.05 6.65
C LYS A 391 -6.11 7.92 6.45
N LEU A 392 -4.83 8.14 6.77
CA LEU A 392 -3.80 7.11 6.70
C LEU A 392 -4.14 5.92 7.58
N ARG A 393 -4.57 6.16 8.82
CA ARG A 393 -4.97 5.12 9.77
C ARG A 393 -6.16 4.30 9.29
N ILE A 394 -7.15 4.92 8.63
CA ILE A 394 -8.28 4.21 8.03
C ILE A 394 -7.83 3.41 6.79
N GLU A 395 -6.91 3.95 5.99
CA GLU A 395 -6.32 3.23 4.84
C GLU A 395 -5.64 1.91 5.30
N ASP A 396 -4.82 1.97 6.34
CA ASP A 396 -4.16 0.80 6.91
C ASP A 396 -5.19 -0.22 7.46
N ALA A 397 -6.20 0.25 8.19
CA ALA A 397 -7.24 -0.60 8.73
C ALA A 397 -8.08 -1.30 7.64
N LEU A 398 -8.37 -0.62 6.54
CA LEU A 398 -9.03 -1.22 5.36
C LEU A 398 -8.15 -2.30 4.70
N ALA A 399 -6.86 -2.01 4.54
CA ALA A 399 -5.91 -2.95 3.96
C ALA A 399 -5.73 -4.19 4.86
N ALA A 400 -5.55 -3.98 6.18
CA ALA A 400 -5.48 -5.05 7.16
C ALA A 400 -6.74 -5.93 7.15
N THR A 401 -7.91 -5.32 7.03
CA THR A 401 -9.18 -6.05 6.99
C THR A 401 -9.31 -6.90 5.72
N LYS A 402 -8.92 -6.36 4.56
CA LYS A 402 -8.87 -7.14 3.31
C LYS A 402 -7.90 -8.32 3.43
N ALA A 403 -6.70 -8.09 3.96
CA ALA A 403 -5.72 -9.13 4.19
C ALA A 403 -6.23 -10.23 5.15
N ALA A 404 -7.02 -9.86 6.16
CA ALA A 404 -7.66 -10.80 7.08
C ALA A 404 -8.75 -11.64 6.40
N VAL A 405 -9.55 -11.05 5.54
CA VAL A 405 -10.57 -11.77 4.75
C VAL A 405 -9.90 -12.77 3.79
N GLU A 406 -8.76 -12.40 3.18
CA GLU A 406 -8.04 -13.25 2.24
C GLU A 406 -7.38 -14.47 2.90
N GLU A 407 -6.65 -14.30 4.01
CA GLU A 407 -5.82 -15.35 4.60
C GLU A 407 -6.16 -15.68 6.06
N GLY A 408 -7.18 -15.05 6.64
CA GLY A 408 -7.56 -15.26 8.02
C GLY A 408 -6.77 -14.40 9.01
N ILE A 409 -6.97 -14.69 10.29
CA ILE A 409 -6.42 -13.98 11.44
C ILE A 409 -5.60 -14.90 12.34
N VAL A 410 -4.63 -14.34 13.02
CA VAL A 410 -3.82 -15.00 14.07
C VAL A 410 -3.85 -14.17 15.35
N ALA A 411 -3.32 -14.72 16.45
CA ALA A 411 -3.13 -13.97 17.69
C ALA A 411 -2.23 -12.74 17.46
N GLY A 412 -2.75 -11.57 17.77
CA GLY A 412 -2.08 -10.28 17.54
C GLY A 412 -1.01 -9.95 18.58
N GLY A 413 -0.52 -8.71 18.52
CA GLY A 413 0.47 -8.22 19.47
C GLY A 413 1.84 -8.92 19.41
N GLY A 414 2.19 -9.53 18.27
CA GLY A 414 3.42 -10.29 18.07
C GLY A 414 3.37 -11.73 18.60
N VAL A 415 2.25 -12.17 19.17
CA VAL A 415 2.12 -13.51 19.80
C VAL A 415 2.21 -14.62 18.76
N ALA A 416 1.65 -14.44 17.56
CA ALA A 416 1.75 -15.45 16.50
C ALA A 416 3.22 -15.72 16.09
N LEU A 417 4.07 -14.67 16.03
CA LEU A 417 5.50 -14.80 15.79
C LEU A 417 6.21 -15.50 16.95
N LEU A 418 5.84 -15.16 18.20
CA LEU A 418 6.39 -15.81 19.39
C LEU A 418 6.03 -17.30 19.43
N ASN A 419 4.79 -17.67 19.10
CA ASN A 419 4.34 -19.08 19.03
C ASN A 419 5.09 -19.86 17.94
N ALA A 420 5.44 -19.21 16.82
CA ALA A 420 6.20 -19.84 15.74
C ALA A 420 7.63 -20.23 16.17
N THR A 421 8.14 -19.70 17.29
CA THR A 421 9.47 -20.07 17.81
C THR A 421 9.58 -21.57 18.11
N ASP A 422 8.51 -22.25 18.50
CA ASP A 422 8.52 -23.69 18.79
C ASP A 422 8.75 -24.53 17.52
N ALA A 423 8.16 -24.14 16.41
CA ALA A 423 8.38 -24.80 15.12
C ALA A 423 9.83 -24.59 14.62
N VAL A 424 10.35 -23.38 14.77
CA VAL A 424 11.73 -23.04 14.39
C VAL A 424 12.74 -23.74 15.30
N ALA A 425 12.47 -23.84 16.60
CA ALA A 425 13.36 -24.50 17.56
C ALA A 425 13.60 -25.98 17.22
N LYS A 426 12.60 -26.67 16.69
CA LYS A 426 12.73 -28.09 16.23
C LYS A 426 13.75 -28.26 15.11
N LEU A 427 14.04 -27.22 14.31
CA LEU A 427 15.06 -27.28 13.27
C LEU A 427 16.49 -27.30 13.83
N ILE A 428 16.72 -26.83 15.06
CA ILE A 428 18.05 -26.74 15.66
C ILE A 428 18.79 -28.08 15.67
N ASP A 429 18.05 -29.17 15.85
CA ASP A 429 18.65 -30.51 15.91
C ASP A 429 18.84 -31.15 14.53
N SER A 430 18.26 -30.54 13.49
CA SER A 430 18.36 -31.01 12.09
C SER A 430 19.43 -30.28 11.26
N VAL A 431 20.06 -29.25 11.82
CA VAL A 431 21.06 -28.41 11.15
C VAL A 431 22.33 -28.27 11.99
N GLU A 432 23.48 -28.04 11.36
CA GLU A 432 24.78 -27.94 11.99
C GLU A 432 25.54 -26.65 11.63
N GLY A 433 26.57 -26.33 12.38
CA GLY A 433 27.49 -25.22 12.10
C GLY A 433 26.78 -23.87 11.94
N ASP A 434 27.19 -23.12 10.91
CA ASP A 434 26.66 -21.78 10.64
C ASP A 434 25.20 -21.76 10.19
N GLU A 435 24.68 -22.89 9.67
CA GLU A 435 23.26 -23.03 9.36
C GLU A 435 22.42 -23.00 10.65
N LYS A 436 22.89 -23.67 11.71
CA LYS A 436 22.31 -23.62 13.04
C LYS A 436 22.32 -22.20 13.62
N THR A 437 23.41 -21.45 13.36
CA THR A 437 23.50 -20.05 13.72
C THR A 437 22.41 -19.22 13.05
N GLY A 438 22.14 -19.44 11.74
CA GLY A 438 21.06 -18.80 11.03
C GLY A 438 19.68 -19.06 11.65
N VAL A 439 19.40 -20.29 12.05
CA VAL A 439 18.15 -20.63 12.76
C VAL A 439 18.02 -19.89 14.09
N ARG A 440 19.11 -19.80 14.87
CA ARG A 440 19.11 -19.08 16.16
C ARG A 440 18.89 -17.57 16.01
N ILE A 441 19.40 -16.96 14.94
CA ILE A 441 19.17 -15.55 14.63
C ILE A 441 17.66 -15.28 14.44
N VAL A 442 16.97 -16.12 13.65
CA VAL A 442 15.54 -15.99 13.45
C VAL A 442 14.76 -16.22 14.73
N LEU A 443 15.09 -17.26 15.51
CA LEU A 443 14.45 -17.52 16.81
C LEU A 443 14.46 -16.28 17.72
N LYS A 444 15.58 -15.58 17.75
CA LYS A 444 15.71 -14.39 18.59
C LYS A 444 14.93 -13.20 18.02
N ALA A 445 14.93 -13.04 16.71
CA ALA A 445 14.20 -11.96 16.04
C ALA A 445 12.68 -12.09 16.20
N LEU A 446 12.14 -13.31 16.25
CA LEU A 446 10.69 -13.55 16.43
C LEU A 446 10.14 -13.05 17.77
N GLU A 447 11.00 -12.80 18.78
CA GLU A 447 10.59 -12.22 20.06
C GLU A 447 10.45 -10.69 20.03
N GLU A 448 11.13 -10.02 19.09
CA GLU A 448 11.27 -8.57 19.10
C GLU A 448 9.95 -7.79 18.99
N PRO A 449 8.92 -8.22 18.24
CA PRO A 449 7.64 -7.51 18.21
C PRO A 449 6.98 -7.41 19.60
N VAL A 450 6.91 -8.51 20.35
CA VAL A 450 6.38 -8.51 21.74
C VAL A 450 7.24 -7.63 22.62
N ARG A 451 8.57 -7.74 22.51
CA ARG A 451 9.54 -6.95 23.27
C ARG A 451 9.37 -5.46 23.03
N GLN A 452 9.22 -5.06 21.76
CA GLN A 452 9.08 -3.64 21.39
C GLN A 452 7.75 -3.06 21.84
N ILE A 453 6.64 -3.81 21.71
CA ILE A 453 5.31 -3.39 22.19
C ILE A 453 5.36 -3.14 23.71
N ALA A 454 6.00 -4.04 24.46
CA ALA A 454 6.20 -3.88 25.89
C ALA A 454 7.07 -2.65 26.23
N ALA A 455 8.18 -2.47 25.52
CA ALA A 455 9.09 -1.34 25.71
C ALA A 455 8.42 0.02 25.41
N ASN A 456 7.59 0.09 24.36
CA ASN A 456 6.80 1.29 24.07
C ASN A 456 5.76 1.60 25.16
N GLY A 457 5.32 0.57 25.91
CA GLY A 457 4.51 0.71 27.10
C GLY A 457 5.28 1.03 28.38
N GLY A 458 6.62 1.11 28.33
CA GLY A 458 7.46 1.31 29.51
C GLY A 458 7.66 0.04 30.38
N LEU A 459 7.41 -1.15 29.77
CA LEU A 459 7.48 -2.44 30.46
C LEU A 459 8.70 -3.26 30.01
N GLU A 460 9.12 -4.21 30.86
CA GLU A 460 10.24 -5.11 30.56
C GLU A 460 9.78 -6.31 29.69
N GLY A 461 10.08 -6.28 28.41
CA GLY A 461 9.63 -7.27 27.43
C GLY A 461 10.13 -8.69 27.73
N SER A 462 11.30 -8.86 28.33
CA SER A 462 11.86 -10.17 28.68
C SER A 462 10.99 -10.91 29.69
N VAL A 463 10.45 -10.19 30.67
CA VAL A 463 9.53 -10.74 31.70
C VAL A 463 8.21 -11.17 31.08
N ILE A 464 7.69 -10.35 30.17
CA ILE A 464 6.44 -10.63 29.45
C ILE A 464 6.58 -11.89 28.60
N ILE A 465 7.65 -11.98 27.80
CA ILE A 465 7.92 -13.14 26.94
C ILE A 465 8.09 -14.42 27.78
N ASP A 466 8.83 -14.36 28.89
CA ASP A 466 9.02 -15.52 29.79
C ASP A 466 7.67 -15.97 30.40
N THR A 467 6.82 -15.04 30.81
CA THR A 467 5.49 -15.34 31.34
C THR A 467 4.59 -15.99 30.29
N ILE A 468 4.58 -15.47 29.04
CA ILE A 468 3.81 -16.07 27.94
C ILE A 468 4.29 -17.50 27.68
N ARG A 469 5.60 -17.73 27.56
CA ARG A 469 6.17 -19.06 27.33
C ARG A 469 5.84 -20.06 28.45
N ARG A 470 5.93 -19.64 29.69
CA ARG A 470 5.60 -20.50 30.87
C ARG A 470 4.13 -20.89 30.91
N SER A 471 3.24 -20.11 30.31
CA SER A 471 1.83 -20.47 30.23
C SER A 471 1.58 -21.77 29.46
N GLY A 472 2.45 -22.04 28.45
CA GLY A 472 2.33 -23.20 27.55
C GLY A 472 1.08 -23.21 26.69
N LYS A 473 0.33 -22.10 26.63
CA LYS A 473 -0.92 -21.96 25.88
C LYS A 473 -0.67 -21.24 24.56
N ALA A 474 -1.05 -21.85 23.45
CA ALA A 474 -1.05 -21.17 22.16
C ALA A 474 -2.07 -20.01 22.16
N GLY A 475 -1.70 -18.86 21.61
CA GLY A 475 -2.56 -17.67 21.55
C GLY A 475 -2.68 -16.88 22.86
N TYR A 476 -2.06 -17.32 23.94
CA TYR A 476 -1.97 -16.55 25.17
C TYR A 476 -0.91 -15.47 25.06
N GLY A 477 -1.24 -14.25 25.42
CA GLY A 477 -0.37 -13.10 25.25
C GLY A 477 -0.57 -12.01 26.30
N PHE A 478 -0.04 -10.84 26.01
CA PHE A 478 -0.10 -9.67 26.88
C PHE A 478 -0.82 -8.52 26.18
N ASP A 479 -1.95 -8.09 26.73
CA ASP A 479 -2.64 -6.87 26.32
C ASP A 479 -1.87 -5.66 26.88
N ALA A 480 -1.08 -5.02 26.04
CA ALA A 480 -0.26 -3.87 26.44
C ALA A 480 -1.10 -2.61 26.70
N TYR A 481 -2.35 -2.54 26.24
CA TYR A 481 -3.26 -1.44 26.55
C TYR A 481 -3.78 -1.51 27.98
N LYS A 482 -4.28 -2.69 28.38
CA LYS A 482 -4.83 -2.95 29.73
C LYS A 482 -3.78 -3.40 30.75
N GLU A 483 -2.58 -3.76 30.28
CA GLU A 483 -1.47 -4.32 31.07
C GLU A 483 -1.85 -5.65 31.76
N GLU A 484 -2.57 -6.52 31.07
CA GLU A 484 -2.99 -7.82 31.58
C GLU A 484 -2.71 -8.96 30.60
N TYR A 485 -2.59 -10.18 31.10
CA TYR A 485 -2.40 -11.38 30.29
C TYR A 485 -3.75 -11.99 29.92
N CYS A 486 -3.95 -12.33 28.65
CA CYS A 486 -5.20 -12.88 28.14
C CYS A 486 -5.00 -13.80 26.93
N ASP A 487 -6.05 -14.52 26.56
CA ASP A 487 -6.12 -15.21 25.27
C ASP A 487 -6.45 -14.16 24.19
N MET A 488 -5.51 -13.92 23.28
CA MET A 488 -5.49 -12.75 22.38
C MET A 488 -6.69 -12.72 21.43
N ILE A 489 -7.01 -13.84 20.76
CA ILE A 489 -8.11 -13.89 19.79
C ILE A 489 -9.48 -13.64 20.46
N PRO A 490 -9.84 -14.31 21.56
CA PRO A 490 -11.08 -14.00 22.30
C PRO A 490 -11.12 -12.57 22.84
N ALA A 491 -9.97 -12.00 23.22
CA ALA A 491 -9.87 -10.61 23.68
C ALA A 491 -10.00 -9.60 22.52
N GLY A 492 -10.07 -10.06 21.26
CA GLY A 492 -10.17 -9.21 20.07
C GLY A 492 -8.84 -8.67 19.58
N ILE A 493 -7.71 -9.11 20.17
CA ILE A 493 -6.36 -8.68 19.76
C ILE A 493 -5.85 -9.65 18.70
N VAL A 494 -6.03 -9.27 17.44
CA VAL A 494 -5.79 -10.11 16.27
C VAL A 494 -4.97 -9.37 15.22
N ASP A 495 -4.14 -10.11 14.49
CA ASP A 495 -3.39 -9.61 13.32
C ASP A 495 -3.79 -10.43 12.08
N PRO A 496 -3.84 -9.83 10.87
CA PRO A 496 -4.02 -10.60 9.65
C PRO A 496 -2.84 -11.53 9.40
N THR A 497 -3.12 -12.78 9.06
CA THR A 497 -2.09 -13.80 8.76
C THR A 497 -1.16 -13.34 7.64
N LYS A 498 -1.72 -12.77 6.58
CA LYS A 498 -0.98 -12.23 5.43
C LYS A 498 0.00 -11.14 5.84
N VAL A 499 -0.40 -10.23 6.73
CA VAL A 499 0.44 -9.14 7.26
C VAL A 499 1.63 -9.73 8.03
N THR A 500 1.35 -10.61 9.00
CA THR A 500 2.37 -11.19 9.88
C THR A 500 3.42 -12.00 9.11
N ARG A 501 2.99 -12.86 8.18
CA ARG A 501 3.92 -13.68 7.38
C ARG A 501 4.73 -12.85 6.38
N SER A 502 4.08 -11.88 5.71
CA SER A 502 4.76 -11.01 4.72
C SER A 502 5.81 -10.13 5.38
N ALA A 503 5.52 -9.59 6.57
CA ALA A 503 6.49 -8.83 7.34
C ALA A 503 7.76 -9.63 7.64
N LEU A 504 7.61 -10.89 8.08
CA LEU A 504 8.77 -11.77 8.36
C LEU A 504 9.53 -12.12 7.07
N GLN A 505 8.84 -12.48 5.99
CA GLN A 505 9.46 -12.86 4.72
C GLN A 505 10.27 -11.71 4.10
N ASN A 506 9.70 -10.51 4.05
CA ASN A 506 10.35 -9.33 3.49
C ASN A 506 11.54 -8.89 4.35
N ALA A 507 11.39 -8.89 5.68
CA ALA A 507 12.47 -8.61 6.61
C ALA A 507 13.66 -9.57 6.43
N ALA A 508 13.40 -10.87 6.36
CA ALA A 508 14.43 -11.89 6.20
C ALA A 508 15.12 -11.84 4.83
N SER A 509 14.38 -11.53 3.77
CA SER A 509 14.94 -11.36 2.43
C SER A 509 16.02 -10.29 2.41
N ILE A 510 15.72 -9.10 2.90
CA ILE A 510 16.67 -7.98 2.93
C ILE A 510 17.77 -8.22 3.95
N ALA A 511 17.47 -8.75 5.15
CA ALA A 511 18.49 -9.09 6.13
C ALA A 511 19.52 -10.07 5.56
N GLY A 512 19.06 -11.11 4.83
CA GLY A 512 19.94 -12.06 4.16
C GLY A 512 20.83 -11.43 3.08
N MET A 513 20.36 -10.38 2.39
CA MET A 513 21.19 -9.63 1.44
C MET A 513 22.22 -8.76 2.16
N VAL A 514 21.81 -8.06 3.20
CA VAL A 514 22.70 -7.21 4.02
C VAL A 514 23.84 -8.03 4.63
N LEU A 515 23.54 -9.20 5.22
CA LEU A 515 24.53 -10.06 5.86
C LEU A 515 25.55 -10.64 4.87
N THR A 516 25.18 -10.80 3.59
CA THR A 516 26.09 -11.29 2.54
C THR A 516 26.83 -10.17 1.80
N THR A 517 26.62 -8.91 2.17
CA THR A 517 27.29 -7.75 1.55
C THR A 517 28.65 -7.51 2.20
N GLU A 518 29.68 -7.32 1.39
CA GLU A 518 31.07 -7.12 1.83
C GLU A 518 31.64 -5.77 1.38
N SER A 519 31.05 -5.14 0.36
CA SER A 519 31.52 -3.84 -0.12
C SER A 519 30.37 -2.92 -0.51
N LEU A 520 30.54 -1.61 -0.32
CA LEU A 520 29.61 -0.56 -0.71
C LEU A 520 30.28 0.39 -1.69
N VAL A 521 29.55 0.80 -2.71
CA VAL A 521 30.01 1.72 -3.75
C VAL A 521 29.02 2.88 -3.85
N ALA A 522 29.45 4.09 -3.49
CA ALA A 522 28.65 5.30 -3.54
C ALA A 522 29.26 6.37 -4.46
N ASP A 523 28.46 7.30 -4.92
CA ASP A 523 28.98 8.49 -5.60
C ASP A 523 29.66 9.43 -4.58
N LYS A 524 30.83 9.94 -4.97
CA LYS A 524 31.51 10.94 -4.14
C LYS A 524 30.79 12.28 -4.33
N LYS A 525 30.27 12.85 -3.23
CA LYS A 525 29.71 14.22 -3.25
C LYS A 525 30.78 15.18 -3.73
N GLU A 526 30.54 15.89 -4.82
CA GLU A 526 31.40 16.99 -5.24
C GLU A 526 31.19 18.16 -4.27
N PRO A 527 32.30 18.81 -3.81
CA PRO A 527 32.16 20.00 -2.98
C PRO A 527 31.39 21.05 -3.81
N THR A 528 30.33 21.58 -3.22
CA THR A 528 29.57 22.68 -3.84
C THR A 528 30.54 23.81 -4.16
N PRO A 529 30.68 24.29 -5.40
CA PRO A 529 31.55 25.43 -5.69
C PRO A 529 31.15 26.59 -4.78
N PRO A 530 32.12 27.31 -4.20
CA PRO A 530 31.79 28.48 -3.40
C PRO A 530 30.94 29.44 -4.23
N ALA A 531 29.85 29.93 -3.67
CA ALA A 531 29.00 30.91 -4.33
C ALA A 531 29.89 32.09 -4.79
N PRO A 532 29.74 32.55 -6.06
CA PRO A 532 30.49 33.70 -6.52
C PRO A 532 30.24 34.86 -5.55
N PRO A 533 31.32 35.61 -5.17
CA PRO A 533 31.16 36.73 -4.24
C PRO A 533 30.09 37.68 -4.81
N MET A 534 29.05 37.95 -4.03
CA MET A 534 28.11 39.02 -4.35
C MET A 534 28.89 40.30 -4.50
N GLY A 535 28.95 40.82 -5.75
CA GLY A 535 29.56 42.12 -6.02
C GLY A 535 28.88 43.19 -5.18
N ASP A 536 29.68 43.92 -4.46
CA ASP A 536 29.28 45.01 -3.57
C ASP A 536 28.47 46.05 -4.42
N PRO A 537 27.21 46.36 -4.07
CA PRO A 537 26.40 47.31 -4.85
C PRO A 537 26.80 48.78 -4.67
N THR A 538 27.93 49.06 -3.97
CA THR A 538 28.37 50.43 -3.67
C THR A 538 29.49 51.01 -4.54
N GLY A 539 29.76 50.43 -5.70
CA GLY A 539 30.80 50.95 -6.61
C GLY A 539 30.23 51.65 -7.85
N GLY A 540 29.84 52.91 -7.79
CA GLY A 540 29.53 53.61 -9.03
C GLY A 540 28.71 54.89 -8.96
N MET A 541 29.01 55.81 -8.05
CA MET A 541 28.54 57.19 -8.18
C MET A 541 29.73 58.13 -8.01
N GLY A 542 30.46 58.36 -9.12
CA GLY A 542 31.59 59.29 -9.21
C GLY A 542 31.57 60.03 -10.51
N GLY A 543 31.02 61.22 -10.52
CA GLY A 543 31.40 62.41 -11.23
C GLY A 543 31.55 62.44 -12.73
N MET A 544 30.71 63.21 -13.39
CA MET A 544 31.15 64.02 -14.53
C MET A 544 30.54 65.41 -14.42
N TYR A 545 31.45 66.36 -14.35
CA TYR A 545 31.21 67.74 -14.72
C TYR A 545 31.02 67.84 -16.24
#